data_14f70c4dff25b7306a2b7b11e453323a
#
_entry.id   14f70c4dff25b7306a2b7b11e453323a
#
_cell.length_a   1.000
_cell.length_b   1.000
_cell.length_c   1.000
_cell.angle_alpha   90.00
_cell.angle_beta   90.00
_cell.angle_gamma   90.00
#
_symmetry.space_group_name_H-M   'P 1'
#
loop_
_entity.id
_entity.type
_entity.pdbx_description
1 polymer ?
#
loop_
_entity_poly.entity_id
_entity_poly.type
_entity_poly.pdbx_seq_one_letter_code
_entity_poly.pdbx_strand_id
1 'polypeptide(L)'
;LIVTGCAAQIDPMGFSKMSEVDFVLGNSEKMRPEIWSNLASGAPVESERVQVDDIMSISETASHLIDGFGTRSRAYVQIQNGCDHRCTFCTIPFGRGNSRSVPAGVVVEQIKRLVQKGYNEIVLTGVDLTSWGADLPTHPKLGNLITRILRLVPDLNRLRISSIDSIEVDEEFLDAIATERRLMPHFHLSLQHGDDLILKRMKRRHLREDAILFCEQVRKLRPEVTFGADIIAGFPTESDEHFENSIKLVEECGLTWLHIFPYSKRDGTPAARMPQIDGRIIKSRAELLRSLGKKVRSKHLKEQIGRKHKVLMESSVLGRTEQFAEVLFSSPKQ
;
A
#
# COMPACT_ATOMS: atom_id res chain seq x y z
N LEU A 1 22.49 1.54 18.52
CA LEU A 1 21.65 1.43 17.32
C LEU A 1 20.59 0.35 17.52
N ILE A 2 19.31 0.70 17.31
CA ILE A 2 18.18 -0.24 17.40
C ILE A 2 17.70 -0.56 15.98
N VAL A 3 17.63 -1.84 15.63
CA VAL A 3 17.13 -2.30 14.32
C VAL A 3 15.75 -2.93 14.52
N THR A 4 14.81 -2.56 13.65
CA THR A 4 13.45 -3.10 13.64
C THR A 4 12.87 -3.12 12.22
N GLY A 5 11.71 -3.73 12.05
CA GLY A 5 11.02 -3.81 10.76
C GLY A 5 10.99 -5.22 10.20
N CYS A 6 10.44 -5.37 8.97
CA CYS A 6 10.21 -6.71 8.41
C CYS A 6 11.48 -7.53 8.21
N ALA A 7 12.59 -6.88 7.83
CA ALA A 7 13.86 -7.59 7.66
C ALA A 7 14.39 -8.11 9.00
N ALA A 8 14.35 -7.29 10.06
CA ALA A 8 14.76 -7.68 11.41
C ALA A 8 13.84 -8.78 11.99
N GLN A 9 12.55 -8.76 11.67
CA GLN A 9 11.59 -9.81 12.07
C GLN A 9 11.92 -11.16 11.40
N ILE A 10 12.38 -11.14 10.15
CA ILE A 10 12.66 -12.37 9.35
C ILE A 10 14.03 -12.95 9.69
N ASP A 11 15.04 -12.09 9.88
CA ASP A 11 16.42 -12.51 10.19
C ASP A 11 16.98 -11.73 11.39
N PRO A 12 16.44 -11.92 12.59
CA PRO A 12 16.90 -11.21 13.77
C PRO A 12 18.34 -11.55 14.15
N MET A 13 18.75 -12.79 13.93
CA MET A 13 20.11 -13.27 14.26
C MET A 13 21.16 -12.72 13.31
N GLY A 14 20.81 -12.48 12.03
CA GLY A 14 21.71 -11.83 11.08
C GLY A 14 22.02 -10.39 11.49
N PHE A 15 20.99 -9.64 11.88
CA PHE A 15 21.17 -8.26 12.37
C PHE A 15 21.89 -8.21 13.73
N SER A 16 21.62 -9.14 14.64
CA SER A 16 22.27 -9.14 15.97
C SER A 16 23.76 -9.41 15.92
N LYS A 17 24.28 -10.02 14.86
CA LYS A 17 25.73 -10.27 14.66
C LYS A 17 26.50 -9.03 14.20
N MET A 18 25.81 -7.99 13.74
CA MET A 18 26.45 -6.74 13.32
C MET A 18 26.97 -6.00 14.55
N SER A 19 28.23 -5.54 14.50
CA SER A 19 28.89 -4.85 15.61
C SER A 19 28.20 -3.53 15.98
N GLU A 20 27.58 -2.89 14.99
CA GLU A 20 26.90 -1.60 15.13
C GLU A 20 25.50 -1.70 15.73
N VAL A 21 24.94 -2.91 15.84
CA VAL A 21 23.57 -3.12 16.31
C VAL A 21 23.57 -3.45 17.80
N ASP A 22 22.96 -2.62 18.61
CA ASP A 22 22.81 -2.83 20.03
C ASP A 22 21.59 -3.69 20.37
N PHE A 23 20.44 -3.43 19.71
CA PHE A 23 19.16 -4.15 19.90
C PHE A 23 18.45 -4.46 18.59
N VAL A 24 17.78 -5.61 18.55
CA VAL A 24 16.89 -6.02 17.48
C VAL A 24 15.48 -6.18 18.06
N LEU A 25 14.54 -5.39 17.56
CA LEU A 25 13.14 -5.44 17.97
C LEU A 25 12.24 -5.93 16.84
N GLY A 26 11.38 -6.88 17.14
CA GLY A 26 10.36 -7.37 16.23
C GLY A 26 9.27 -6.34 15.93
N ASN A 27 8.40 -6.68 15.00
CA ASN A 27 7.31 -5.79 14.58
C ASN A 27 6.20 -5.65 15.62
N SER A 28 6.04 -6.61 16.54
CA SER A 28 5.14 -6.53 17.68
C SER A 28 5.79 -5.76 18.82
N GLU A 29 7.02 -6.09 19.15
CA GLU A 29 7.79 -5.58 20.29
C GLU A 29 8.00 -4.07 20.22
N LYS A 30 8.34 -3.55 19.03
CA LYS A 30 8.50 -2.10 18.81
C LYS A 30 7.25 -1.28 19.08
N MET A 31 6.08 -1.91 19.21
CA MET A 31 4.81 -1.26 19.50
C MET A 31 4.51 -1.15 21.00
N ARG A 32 5.34 -1.78 21.86
CA ARG A 32 5.20 -1.77 23.30
C ARG A 32 5.91 -0.55 23.90
N PRO A 33 5.18 0.44 24.48
CA PRO A 33 5.79 1.66 25.03
C PRO A 33 6.83 1.38 26.14
N GLU A 34 6.64 0.30 26.89
CA GLU A 34 7.50 -0.11 27.98
C GLU A 34 8.93 -0.40 27.53
N ILE A 35 9.08 -1.01 26.34
CA ILE A 35 10.40 -1.30 25.77
C ILE A 35 11.17 0.00 25.51
N TRP A 36 10.50 1.00 24.93
CA TRP A 36 11.13 2.28 24.65
C TRP A 36 11.46 3.07 25.91
N SER A 37 10.59 3.01 26.94
CA SER A 37 10.83 3.63 28.24
C SER A 37 12.04 3.02 28.93
N ASN A 38 12.17 1.70 28.91
CA ASN A 38 13.32 0.98 29.49
C ASN A 38 14.61 1.31 28.74
N LEU A 39 14.59 1.33 27.41
CA LEU A 39 15.74 1.71 26.60
C LEU A 39 16.17 3.16 26.82
N ALA A 40 15.23 4.08 26.99
CA ALA A 40 15.50 5.50 27.22
C ALA A 40 16.04 5.78 28.62
N SER A 41 15.66 5.01 29.64
CA SER A 41 16.10 5.18 31.02
C SER A 41 17.53 4.70 31.29
N GLY A 42 18.16 4.00 30.32
CA GLY A 42 19.48 3.38 30.49
C GLY A 42 19.47 2.29 31.58
N ALA A 43 18.30 1.82 31.99
CA ALA A 43 18.20 0.68 32.90
C ALA A 43 18.98 -0.50 32.29
N PRO A 44 19.73 -1.26 33.10
CA PRO A 44 20.36 -2.48 32.60
C PRO A 44 19.25 -3.33 32.01
N VAL A 45 19.28 -3.45 30.68
CA VAL A 45 18.33 -4.29 29.98
C VAL A 45 18.79 -5.71 30.27
N GLU A 46 18.24 -6.32 31.34
CA GLU A 46 18.33 -7.77 31.59
C GLU A 46 17.66 -8.56 30.46
N SER A 47 17.05 -7.82 29.50
CA SER A 47 16.40 -8.35 28.32
C SER A 47 17.43 -8.72 27.27
N GLU A 48 17.23 -9.85 26.65
CA GLU A 48 18.00 -10.33 25.51
C GLU A 48 18.15 -9.23 24.45
N ARG A 49 19.34 -9.08 23.89
CA ARG A 49 19.68 -8.15 22.78
C ARG A 49 18.70 -8.30 21.57
N VAL A 50 18.07 -9.46 21.45
CA VAL A 50 17.09 -9.78 20.41
C VAL A 50 15.74 -10.03 21.08
N GLN A 51 14.78 -9.13 20.83
CA GLN A 51 13.40 -9.25 21.29
C GLN A 51 12.49 -9.35 20.06
N VAL A 52 12.28 -10.55 19.58
CA VAL A 52 11.51 -10.85 18.36
C VAL A 52 10.70 -12.11 18.61
N ASP A 53 9.41 -11.93 18.90
CA ASP A 53 8.45 -13.02 19.06
C ASP A 53 8.04 -13.61 17.70
N ASP A 54 7.42 -14.79 17.72
CA ASP A 54 6.83 -15.35 16.50
C ASP A 54 5.66 -14.49 16.03
N ILE A 55 5.87 -13.76 14.95
CA ILE A 55 4.86 -12.85 14.38
C ILE A 55 3.59 -13.58 13.93
N MET A 56 3.66 -14.88 13.66
CA MET A 56 2.50 -15.70 13.28
C MET A 56 1.55 -15.97 14.44
N SER A 57 2.03 -15.89 15.67
CA SER A 57 1.23 -16.05 16.90
C SER A 57 0.47 -14.79 17.30
N ILE A 58 0.79 -13.63 16.70
CA ILE A 58 0.17 -12.35 17.07
C ILE A 58 -1.22 -12.25 16.46
N SER A 59 -2.24 -12.17 17.30
CA SER A 59 -3.66 -12.06 16.91
C SER A 59 -4.20 -10.62 16.94
N GLU A 60 -3.53 -9.70 17.65
CA GLU A 60 -3.99 -8.33 17.79
C GLU A 60 -3.16 -7.34 16.95
N THR A 61 -3.81 -6.32 16.45
CA THR A 61 -3.13 -5.17 15.85
C THR A 61 -3.09 -4.04 16.85
N ALA A 62 -1.88 -3.62 17.26
CA ALA A 62 -1.74 -2.41 18.04
C ALA A 62 -2.36 -1.23 17.27
N SER A 63 -3.34 -0.57 17.87
CA SER A 63 -3.90 0.66 17.30
C SER A 63 -2.81 1.72 17.31
N HIS A 64 -2.34 2.10 16.13
CA HIS A 64 -1.42 3.23 15.98
C HIS A 64 -2.19 4.53 16.19
N LEU A 65 -2.47 4.87 17.44
CA LEU A 65 -3.06 6.15 17.84
C LEU A 65 -2.02 7.27 17.72
N ILE A 66 -1.42 7.41 16.52
CA ILE A 66 -0.52 8.52 16.27
C ILE A 66 -1.38 9.76 16.06
N ASP A 67 -1.18 10.73 16.94
CA ASP A 67 -1.86 12.01 16.95
C ASP A 67 -1.45 12.96 15.80
N GLY A 68 -0.80 12.42 14.76
CA GLY A 68 -0.29 13.16 13.61
C GLY A 68 1.20 13.52 13.71
N PHE A 69 1.81 13.81 12.59
CA PHE A 69 3.20 14.26 12.48
C PHE A 69 3.24 15.73 12.06
N GLY A 70 3.30 16.65 13.02
CA GLY A 70 3.58 18.06 12.76
C GLY A 70 2.57 18.74 11.82
N THR A 71 3.08 19.56 10.88
CA THR A 71 2.31 20.44 9.99
C THR A 71 1.85 19.77 8.68
N ARG A 72 1.73 18.45 8.63
CA ARG A 72 1.32 17.74 7.41
C ARG A 72 -0.17 17.92 7.15
N SER A 73 -0.55 18.19 5.89
CA SER A 73 -1.94 18.30 5.47
C SER A 73 -2.67 16.96 5.37
N ARG A 74 -1.91 15.84 5.37
CA ARG A 74 -2.38 14.47 5.19
C ARG A 74 -1.89 13.59 6.33
N ALA A 75 -2.79 12.72 6.85
CA ALA A 75 -2.45 11.68 7.80
C ALA A 75 -2.70 10.28 7.22
N TYR A 76 -1.86 9.34 7.62
CA TYR A 76 -1.99 7.92 7.26
C TYR A 76 -2.55 7.16 8.45
N VAL A 77 -3.63 6.42 8.22
CA VAL A 77 -4.30 5.60 9.24
C VAL A 77 -4.19 4.14 8.83
N GLN A 78 -3.44 3.38 9.60
CA GLN A 78 -3.34 1.95 9.41
C GLN A 78 -4.61 1.28 9.94
N ILE A 79 -5.35 0.62 9.05
CA ILE A 79 -6.60 -0.09 9.38
C ILE A 79 -6.44 -1.61 9.37
N GLN A 80 -5.34 -2.11 8.79
CA GLN A 80 -5.07 -3.53 8.64
C GLN A 80 -3.56 -3.78 8.62
N ASN A 81 -3.12 -4.92 9.18
CA ASN A 81 -1.72 -5.36 9.17
C ASN A 81 -1.64 -6.87 8.92
N GLY A 82 -0.49 -7.34 8.43
CA GLY A 82 -0.31 -8.74 8.04
C GLY A 82 -0.98 -9.08 6.71
N CYS A 83 -0.84 -10.32 6.25
CA CYS A 83 -1.41 -10.78 4.99
C CYS A 83 -1.55 -12.30 4.98
N ASP A 84 -2.74 -12.80 4.64
CA ASP A 84 -3.03 -14.23 4.54
C ASP A 84 -2.70 -14.80 3.16
N HIS A 85 -2.39 -13.92 2.19
CA HIS A 85 -1.89 -14.36 0.90
C HIS A 85 -0.50 -14.98 1.03
N ARG A 86 -0.25 -15.96 0.20
CA ARG A 86 1.03 -16.68 0.12
C ARG A 86 1.58 -16.56 -1.30
N CYS A 87 1.70 -15.31 -1.79
CA CYS A 87 2.29 -15.02 -3.09
C CYS A 87 3.71 -15.59 -3.12
N THR A 88 4.07 -16.25 -4.23
CA THR A 88 5.31 -17.05 -4.31
C THR A 88 6.60 -16.24 -4.20
N PHE A 89 6.55 -14.95 -4.39
CA PHE A 89 7.68 -14.01 -4.31
C PHE A 89 7.76 -13.22 -3.00
N CYS A 90 6.72 -13.33 -2.15
CA CYS A 90 6.51 -12.37 -1.06
C CYS A 90 6.97 -12.94 0.29
N THR A 91 7.71 -12.13 1.05
CA THR A 91 8.15 -12.44 2.42
C THR A 91 7.34 -11.70 3.49
N ILE A 92 6.39 -10.88 3.10
CA ILE A 92 5.61 -10.03 4.02
C ILE A 92 4.88 -10.83 5.12
N PRO A 93 4.26 -11.99 4.85
CA PRO A 93 3.64 -12.78 5.92
C PRO A 93 4.61 -13.17 7.04
N PHE A 94 5.86 -13.45 6.69
CA PHE A 94 6.89 -13.79 7.69
C PHE A 94 7.40 -12.56 8.48
N GLY A 95 7.25 -11.37 7.91
CA GLY A 95 7.63 -10.12 8.58
C GLY A 95 6.48 -9.42 9.29
N ARG A 96 5.23 -9.68 8.90
CA ARG A 96 4.05 -8.96 9.42
C ARG A 96 3.00 -9.87 10.04
N GLY A 97 3.10 -11.19 9.86
CA GLY A 97 2.14 -12.18 10.34
C GLY A 97 0.89 -12.28 9.48
N ASN A 98 -0.10 -12.97 10.00
CA ASN A 98 -1.42 -13.13 9.39
C ASN A 98 -2.20 -11.81 9.36
N SER A 99 -3.23 -11.74 8.52
CA SER A 99 -4.10 -10.57 8.41
C SER A 99 -4.80 -10.25 9.72
N ARG A 100 -4.77 -8.98 10.12
CA ARG A 100 -5.42 -8.48 11.33
C ARG A 100 -5.98 -7.08 11.06
N SER A 101 -7.24 -6.88 11.41
CA SER A 101 -7.98 -5.65 11.17
C SER A 101 -8.09 -4.81 12.43
N VAL A 102 -8.03 -3.50 12.28
CA VAL A 102 -8.39 -2.56 13.35
C VAL A 102 -9.92 -2.41 13.35
N PRO A 103 -10.62 -2.56 14.50
CA PRO A 103 -12.06 -2.41 14.56
C PRO A 103 -12.55 -1.04 14.06
N ALA A 104 -13.67 -1.02 13.34
CA ALA A 104 -14.22 0.20 12.71
C ALA A 104 -14.39 1.37 13.68
N GLY A 105 -14.85 1.12 14.90
CA GLY A 105 -15.01 2.17 15.92
C GLY A 105 -13.68 2.87 16.26
N VAL A 106 -12.60 2.10 16.41
CA VAL A 106 -11.25 2.62 16.69
C VAL A 106 -10.75 3.47 15.53
N VAL A 107 -10.94 3.00 14.29
CA VAL A 107 -10.56 3.74 13.07
C VAL A 107 -11.32 5.07 12.99
N VAL A 108 -12.63 5.05 13.17
CA VAL A 108 -13.47 6.26 13.10
C VAL A 108 -13.06 7.29 14.16
N GLU A 109 -12.83 6.85 15.40
CA GLU A 109 -12.41 7.76 16.48
C GLU A 109 -11.01 8.35 16.24
N GLN A 110 -10.09 7.57 15.68
CA GLN A 110 -8.77 8.08 15.29
C GLN A 110 -8.91 9.14 14.20
N ILE A 111 -9.74 8.90 13.17
CA ILE A 111 -9.95 9.84 12.06
C ILE A 111 -10.60 11.13 12.58
N LYS A 112 -11.61 11.04 13.46
CA LYS A 112 -12.21 12.23 14.09
C LYS A 112 -11.17 13.12 14.79
N ARG A 113 -10.29 12.51 15.61
CA ARG A 113 -9.20 13.25 16.28
C ARG A 113 -8.26 13.93 15.30
N LEU A 114 -7.88 13.25 14.22
CA LEU A 114 -7.02 13.80 13.19
C LEU A 114 -7.69 14.98 12.45
N VAL A 115 -8.97 14.85 12.10
CA VAL A 115 -9.74 15.94 11.46
C VAL A 115 -9.86 17.14 12.40
N GLN A 116 -10.15 16.92 13.69
CA GLN A 116 -10.18 17.99 14.71
C GLN A 116 -8.82 18.70 14.86
N LYS A 117 -7.70 18.01 14.60
CA LYS A 117 -6.34 18.59 14.55
C LYS A 117 -6.01 19.29 13.23
N GLY A 118 -6.97 19.39 12.30
CA GLY A 118 -6.81 20.13 11.04
C GLY A 118 -6.31 19.32 9.85
N TYR A 119 -6.23 17.99 9.93
CA TYR A 119 -5.89 17.17 8.78
C TYR A 119 -7.03 17.15 7.76
N ASN A 120 -6.72 17.53 6.52
CA ASN A 120 -7.70 17.64 5.44
C ASN A 120 -7.84 16.37 4.59
N GLU A 121 -6.84 15.51 4.58
CA GLU A 121 -6.86 14.22 3.88
C GLU A 121 -6.43 13.09 4.80
N ILE A 122 -7.23 12.03 4.84
CA ILE A 122 -6.87 10.78 5.50
C ILE A 122 -6.61 9.73 4.43
N VAL A 123 -5.49 9.01 4.56
CA VAL A 123 -5.15 7.87 3.71
C VAL A 123 -5.29 6.60 4.54
N LEU A 124 -6.21 5.72 4.16
CA LEU A 124 -6.30 4.39 4.74
C LEU A 124 -5.16 3.53 4.22
N THR A 125 -4.44 2.88 5.12
CA THR A 125 -3.30 2.04 4.79
C THR A 125 -3.42 0.65 5.41
N GLY A 126 -2.82 -0.32 4.75
CA GLY A 126 -2.73 -1.70 5.20
C GLY A 126 -1.70 -2.46 4.37
N VAL A 127 -1.39 -3.67 4.79
CA VAL A 127 -0.54 -4.60 4.02
C VAL A 127 -1.37 -5.28 2.94
N ASP A 128 -2.62 -5.60 3.27
CA ASP A 128 -3.62 -6.23 2.43
C ASP A 128 -4.97 -5.59 2.74
N LEU A 129 -5.13 -4.36 2.28
CA LEU A 129 -6.19 -3.44 2.72
C LEU A 129 -7.59 -3.97 2.41
N THR A 130 -7.77 -4.61 1.27
CA THR A 130 -9.06 -5.16 0.83
C THR A 130 -9.55 -6.33 1.68
N SER A 131 -8.64 -7.02 2.38
CA SER A 131 -8.99 -8.08 3.36
C SER A 131 -9.47 -7.54 4.71
N TRP A 132 -9.55 -6.20 4.90
CA TRP A 132 -10.01 -5.63 6.16
C TRP A 132 -11.39 -6.18 6.55
N GLY A 133 -11.50 -6.58 7.80
CA GLY A 133 -12.74 -7.05 8.40
C GLY A 133 -12.92 -8.57 8.39
N ALA A 134 -12.10 -9.31 7.64
CA ALA A 134 -12.24 -10.77 7.54
C ALA A 134 -12.08 -11.50 8.89
N ASP A 135 -11.30 -10.94 9.79
CA ASP A 135 -11.05 -11.45 11.15
C ASP A 135 -11.95 -10.80 12.23
N LEU A 136 -12.76 -9.81 11.85
CA LEU A 136 -13.70 -9.13 12.76
C LEU A 136 -15.05 -9.88 12.87
N PRO A 137 -15.76 -9.71 13.99
CA PRO A 137 -17.14 -10.20 14.10
C PRO A 137 -18.02 -9.71 12.95
N THR A 138 -18.87 -10.56 12.41
CA THR A 138 -19.73 -10.30 11.25
C THR A 138 -19.01 -10.13 9.91
N HIS A 139 -17.70 -10.28 9.86
CA HIS A 139 -16.87 -10.19 8.66
C HIS A 139 -17.22 -9.01 7.74
N PRO A 140 -17.25 -7.75 8.26
CA PRO A 140 -17.56 -6.60 7.45
C PRO A 140 -16.50 -6.41 6.37
N LYS A 141 -16.88 -5.76 5.27
CA LYS A 141 -15.98 -5.50 4.14
C LYS A 141 -15.45 -4.06 4.16
N LEU A 142 -14.43 -3.78 3.36
CA LEU A 142 -13.80 -2.45 3.28
C LEU A 142 -14.79 -1.36 2.88
N GLY A 143 -15.73 -1.63 1.96
CA GLY A 143 -16.80 -0.70 1.59
C GLY A 143 -17.63 -0.23 2.79
N ASN A 144 -17.97 -1.16 3.69
CA ASN A 144 -18.68 -0.82 4.92
C ASN A 144 -17.87 0.14 5.82
N LEU A 145 -16.56 -0.07 5.96
CA LEU A 145 -15.72 0.85 6.72
C LEU A 145 -15.69 2.24 6.07
N ILE A 146 -15.50 2.32 4.76
CA ILE A 146 -15.46 3.57 3.99
C ILE A 146 -16.77 4.35 4.20
N THR A 147 -17.90 3.71 4.01
CA THR A 147 -19.23 4.31 4.20
C THR A 147 -19.43 4.80 5.63
N ARG A 148 -19.03 4.00 6.63
CA ARG A 148 -19.08 4.41 8.04
C ARG A 148 -18.20 5.62 8.35
N ILE A 149 -16.97 5.65 7.86
CA ILE A 149 -16.07 6.80 8.04
C ILE A 149 -16.70 8.06 7.45
N LEU A 150 -17.15 8.00 6.19
CA LEU A 150 -17.72 9.16 5.50
C LEU A 150 -19.02 9.66 6.13
N ARG A 151 -19.83 8.76 6.70
CA ARG A 151 -21.04 9.12 7.44
C ARG A 151 -20.76 9.72 8.82
N LEU A 152 -19.83 9.13 9.58
CA LEU A 152 -19.59 9.47 10.99
C LEU A 152 -18.56 10.59 11.18
N VAL A 153 -17.84 10.96 10.11
CA VAL A 153 -16.89 12.07 10.09
C VAL A 153 -17.24 13.03 8.94
N PRO A 154 -18.33 13.81 9.07
CA PRO A 154 -18.81 14.69 7.99
C PRO A 154 -17.80 15.78 7.62
N ASP A 155 -16.97 16.22 8.56
CA ASP A 155 -15.94 17.25 8.37
C ASP A 155 -14.68 16.75 7.66
N LEU A 156 -14.57 15.44 7.37
CA LEU A 156 -13.48 14.90 6.58
C LEU A 156 -13.59 15.35 5.12
N ASN A 157 -12.64 16.14 4.65
CA ASN A 157 -12.66 16.69 3.29
C ASN A 157 -12.26 15.66 2.23
N ARG A 158 -11.28 14.78 2.54
CA ARG A 158 -10.73 13.80 1.59
C ARG A 158 -10.42 12.48 2.28
N LEU A 159 -10.95 11.41 1.74
CA LEU A 159 -10.58 10.03 2.08
C LEU A 159 -9.87 9.41 0.88
N ARG A 160 -8.69 8.87 1.10
CA ARG A 160 -7.91 8.18 0.08
C ARG A 160 -7.60 6.76 0.50
N ILE A 161 -7.56 5.86 -0.47
CA ILE A 161 -7.17 4.47 -0.29
C ILE A 161 -5.75 4.28 -0.82
N SER A 162 -4.89 3.58 -0.08
CA SER A 162 -3.48 3.42 -0.48
C SER A 162 -3.33 2.45 -1.65
N SER A 163 -3.69 1.18 -1.46
CA SER A 163 -3.64 0.15 -2.49
C SER A 163 -4.73 -0.87 -2.27
N ILE A 164 -5.22 -1.45 -3.36
CA ILE A 164 -6.30 -2.45 -3.34
C ILE A 164 -5.97 -3.62 -4.26
N ASP A 165 -6.52 -4.78 -3.93
CA ASP A 165 -6.62 -5.90 -4.86
C ASP A 165 -7.99 -5.81 -5.56
N SER A 166 -8.00 -5.63 -6.89
CA SER A 166 -9.19 -5.30 -7.67
C SER A 166 -10.31 -6.34 -7.54
N ILE A 167 -9.95 -7.62 -7.38
CA ILE A 167 -10.93 -8.72 -7.29
C ILE A 167 -11.63 -8.78 -5.93
N GLU A 168 -11.13 -8.08 -4.93
CA GLU A 168 -11.69 -8.08 -3.58
C GLU A 168 -12.56 -6.86 -3.27
N VAL A 169 -12.70 -5.96 -4.24
CA VAL A 169 -13.56 -4.78 -4.08
C VAL A 169 -15.02 -5.22 -4.04
N ASP A 170 -15.69 -4.84 -2.96
CA ASP A 170 -17.10 -5.18 -2.71
C ASP A 170 -18.07 -4.14 -3.30
N GLU A 171 -19.37 -4.52 -3.41
CA GLU A 171 -20.41 -3.65 -3.98
C GLU A 171 -20.56 -2.33 -3.22
N GLU A 172 -20.48 -2.34 -1.88
CA GLU A 172 -20.62 -1.12 -1.07
C GLU A 172 -19.43 -0.16 -1.34
N PHE A 173 -18.25 -0.70 -1.64
CA PHE A 173 -17.12 0.11 -2.07
C PHE A 173 -17.36 0.71 -3.48
N LEU A 174 -17.90 -0.06 -4.43
CA LEU A 174 -18.25 0.46 -5.77
C LEU A 174 -19.31 1.56 -5.68
N ASP A 175 -20.30 1.41 -4.83
CA ASP A 175 -21.29 2.44 -4.55
C ASP A 175 -20.67 3.70 -3.96
N ALA A 176 -19.73 3.55 -3.03
CA ALA A 176 -18.98 4.67 -2.49
C ALA A 176 -18.13 5.38 -3.57
N ILE A 177 -17.51 4.64 -4.50
CA ILE A 177 -16.80 5.22 -5.65
C ILE A 177 -17.74 6.06 -6.51
N ALA A 178 -18.96 5.59 -6.75
CA ALA A 178 -19.95 6.25 -7.59
C ALA A 178 -20.52 7.52 -6.93
N THR A 179 -20.80 7.48 -5.63
CA THR A 179 -21.63 8.48 -4.95
C THR A 179 -20.83 9.43 -4.06
N GLU A 180 -19.75 8.98 -3.44
CA GLU A 180 -19.01 9.75 -2.43
C GLU A 180 -17.88 10.61 -3.02
N ARG A 181 -18.15 11.90 -3.16
CA ARG A 181 -17.18 12.87 -3.71
C ARG A 181 -15.94 13.05 -2.83
N ARG A 182 -16.02 12.80 -1.54
CA ARG A 182 -14.91 12.87 -0.59
C ARG A 182 -13.97 11.66 -0.67
N LEU A 183 -14.39 10.57 -1.32
CA LEU A 183 -13.50 9.48 -1.70
C LEU A 183 -12.71 9.90 -2.93
N MET A 184 -11.37 9.97 -2.82
CA MET A 184 -10.51 10.50 -3.87
C MET A 184 -10.48 9.59 -5.11
N PRO A 185 -10.59 10.15 -6.34
CA PRO A 185 -10.68 9.38 -7.59
C PRO A 185 -9.30 8.93 -8.08
N HIS A 186 -8.59 8.23 -7.24
CA HIS A 186 -7.32 7.60 -7.56
C HIS A 186 -7.20 6.28 -6.79
N PHE A 187 -7.08 5.18 -7.52
CA PHE A 187 -6.90 3.85 -6.95
C PHE A 187 -5.61 3.22 -7.43
N HIS A 188 -4.81 2.75 -6.49
CA HIS A 188 -3.59 2.03 -6.77
C HIS A 188 -3.85 0.53 -6.67
N LEU A 189 -3.53 -0.20 -7.74
CA LEU A 189 -3.87 -1.60 -7.91
C LEU A 189 -2.65 -2.49 -7.70
N SER A 190 -2.78 -3.54 -6.90
CA SER A 190 -1.75 -4.55 -6.69
C SER A 190 -1.76 -5.60 -7.81
N LEU A 191 -1.56 -5.19 -9.08
CA LEU A 191 -1.69 -6.07 -10.25
C LEU A 191 -0.55 -7.08 -10.37
N GLN A 192 0.68 -6.67 -10.12
CA GLN A 192 1.91 -7.43 -10.14
C GLN A 192 2.36 -7.87 -11.55
N HIS A 193 1.47 -8.34 -12.43
CA HIS A 193 1.80 -8.78 -13.79
C HIS A 193 0.58 -8.70 -14.73
N GLY A 194 0.82 -8.69 -16.05
CA GLY A 194 -0.22 -8.65 -17.07
C GLY A 194 -0.48 -9.96 -17.80
N ASP A 195 0.08 -11.07 -17.35
CA ASP A 195 -0.08 -12.39 -17.97
C ASP A 195 -0.61 -13.41 -16.96
N ASP A 196 -1.65 -14.17 -17.36
CA ASP A 196 -2.35 -15.09 -16.48
C ASP A 196 -1.49 -16.27 -16.02
N LEU A 197 -0.57 -16.76 -16.86
CA LEU A 197 0.33 -17.84 -16.46
C LEU A 197 1.31 -17.37 -15.39
N ILE A 198 1.82 -16.15 -15.54
CA ILE A 198 2.72 -15.55 -14.55
C ILE A 198 1.95 -15.19 -13.26
N LEU A 199 0.76 -14.64 -13.37
CA LEU A 199 -0.13 -14.39 -12.20
C LEU A 199 -0.41 -15.70 -11.44
N LYS A 200 -0.68 -16.79 -12.15
CA LYS A 200 -0.84 -18.12 -11.53
C LYS A 200 0.44 -18.61 -10.84
N ARG A 201 1.61 -18.43 -11.48
CA ARG A 201 2.93 -18.75 -10.87
C ARG A 201 3.25 -17.88 -9.66
N MET A 202 2.81 -16.63 -9.67
CA MET A 202 2.86 -15.71 -8.54
C MET A 202 1.87 -16.09 -7.42
N LYS A 203 0.93 -17.00 -7.69
CA LYS A 203 -0.20 -17.35 -6.81
C LYS A 203 -1.10 -16.14 -6.55
N ARG A 204 -1.37 -15.33 -7.59
CA ARG A 204 -2.37 -14.27 -7.56
C ARG A 204 -3.76 -14.85 -7.76
N ARG A 205 -4.78 -14.14 -7.27
CA ARG A 205 -6.19 -14.59 -7.29
C ARG A 205 -6.99 -13.99 -8.45
N HIS A 206 -6.53 -12.87 -8.98
CA HIS A 206 -7.12 -12.23 -10.17
C HIS A 206 -6.42 -12.72 -11.44
N LEU A 207 -7.16 -12.67 -12.53
CA LEU A 207 -6.69 -12.80 -13.89
C LEU A 207 -6.52 -11.41 -14.52
N ARG A 208 -5.87 -11.38 -15.67
CA ARG A 208 -5.72 -10.16 -16.47
C ARG A 208 -7.07 -9.48 -16.75
N GLU A 209 -8.05 -10.25 -17.18
CA GLU A 209 -9.40 -9.78 -17.52
C GLU A 209 -10.11 -9.13 -16.33
N ASP A 210 -9.96 -9.68 -15.14
CA ASP A 210 -10.56 -9.11 -13.91
C ASP A 210 -10.08 -7.67 -13.66
N ALA A 211 -8.78 -7.41 -13.90
CA ALA A 211 -8.22 -6.08 -13.74
C ALA A 211 -8.76 -5.09 -14.79
N ILE A 212 -8.90 -5.52 -16.04
CA ILE A 212 -9.45 -4.71 -17.14
C ILE A 212 -10.90 -4.36 -16.85
N LEU A 213 -11.73 -5.36 -16.55
CA LEU A 213 -13.16 -5.17 -16.23
C LEU A 213 -13.36 -4.26 -15.03
N PHE A 214 -12.58 -4.41 -13.98
CA PHE A 214 -12.61 -3.51 -12.83
C PHE A 214 -12.32 -2.06 -13.23
N CYS A 215 -11.25 -1.82 -13.98
CA CYS A 215 -10.90 -0.48 -14.44
C CYS A 215 -11.99 0.15 -15.31
N GLU A 216 -12.60 -0.64 -16.20
CA GLU A 216 -13.74 -0.19 -17.03
C GLU A 216 -14.96 0.14 -16.19
N GLN A 217 -15.33 -0.72 -15.23
CA GLN A 217 -16.46 -0.51 -14.36
C GLN A 217 -16.30 0.77 -13.54
N VAL A 218 -15.15 0.94 -12.87
CA VAL A 218 -14.89 2.13 -12.05
C VAL A 218 -14.87 3.40 -12.91
N ARG A 219 -14.34 3.34 -14.13
CA ARG A 219 -14.33 4.49 -15.05
C ARG A 219 -15.73 4.87 -15.53
N LYS A 220 -16.64 3.90 -15.68
CA LYS A 220 -18.06 4.17 -15.98
C LYS A 220 -18.75 4.86 -14.80
N LEU A 221 -18.45 4.44 -13.56
CA LEU A 221 -19.02 5.04 -12.35
C LEU A 221 -18.41 6.43 -12.06
N ARG A 222 -17.13 6.62 -12.35
CA ARG A 222 -16.39 7.85 -12.04
C ARG A 222 -15.37 8.19 -13.13
N PRO A 223 -15.79 8.90 -14.21
CA PRO A 223 -14.97 9.14 -15.40
C PRO A 223 -13.63 9.85 -15.17
N GLU A 224 -13.53 10.66 -14.10
CA GLU A 224 -12.32 11.38 -13.73
C GLU A 224 -11.28 10.54 -12.95
N VAL A 225 -11.56 9.25 -12.71
CA VAL A 225 -10.66 8.37 -11.97
C VAL A 225 -9.33 8.16 -12.69
N THR A 226 -8.27 8.03 -11.90
CA THR A 226 -6.96 7.59 -12.36
C THR A 226 -6.54 6.31 -11.64
N PHE A 227 -5.82 5.44 -12.35
CA PHE A 227 -5.30 4.20 -11.79
C PHE A 227 -3.79 4.23 -11.72
N GLY A 228 -3.25 3.78 -10.59
CA GLY A 228 -1.87 3.37 -10.42
C GLY A 228 -1.78 1.85 -10.34
N ALA A 229 -0.59 1.30 -10.56
CA ALA A 229 -0.37 -0.12 -10.34
C ALA A 229 1.08 -0.45 -9.98
N ASP A 230 1.24 -1.47 -9.13
CA ASP A 230 2.49 -2.16 -8.92
C ASP A 230 2.65 -3.25 -9.98
N ILE A 231 3.80 -3.27 -10.70
CA ILE A 231 4.14 -4.28 -11.70
C ILE A 231 5.56 -4.78 -11.46
N ILE A 232 5.74 -6.09 -11.43
CA ILE A 232 7.02 -6.77 -11.31
C ILE A 232 7.51 -7.16 -12.70
N ALA A 233 8.69 -6.67 -13.09
CA ALA A 233 9.36 -7.04 -14.32
C ALA A 233 10.40 -8.14 -14.09
N GLY A 234 10.41 -9.15 -14.94
CA GLY A 234 11.41 -10.23 -14.89
C GLY A 234 11.14 -11.25 -13.80
N PHE A 235 9.87 -11.54 -13.49
CA PHE A 235 9.51 -12.65 -12.62
C PHE A 235 10.07 -13.97 -13.18
N PRO A 236 10.54 -14.91 -12.35
CA PRO A 236 11.07 -16.19 -12.82
C PRO A 236 10.16 -16.84 -13.87
N THR A 237 10.78 -17.33 -14.94
CA THR A 237 10.08 -17.95 -16.09
C THR A 237 9.23 -17.02 -16.98
N GLU A 238 9.31 -15.70 -16.81
CA GLU A 238 8.66 -14.72 -17.69
C GLU A 238 9.32 -14.76 -19.08
N SER A 239 8.57 -15.07 -20.13
CA SER A 239 9.03 -14.96 -21.53
C SER A 239 8.83 -13.54 -22.07
N ASP A 240 9.31 -13.28 -23.29
CA ASP A 240 9.06 -11.99 -23.94
C ASP A 240 7.57 -11.78 -24.23
N GLU A 241 6.83 -12.82 -24.57
CA GLU A 241 5.38 -12.78 -24.77
C GLU A 241 4.65 -12.41 -23.47
N HIS A 242 5.02 -13.04 -22.33
CA HIS A 242 4.43 -12.71 -21.04
C HIS A 242 4.72 -11.25 -20.64
N PHE A 243 5.93 -10.77 -20.93
CA PHE A 243 6.29 -9.38 -20.68
C PHE A 243 5.49 -8.41 -21.56
N GLU A 244 5.29 -8.72 -22.83
CA GLU A 244 4.47 -7.94 -23.75
C GLU A 244 3.02 -7.81 -23.24
N ASN A 245 2.46 -8.86 -22.63
CA ASN A 245 1.15 -8.81 -21.99
C ASN A 245 1.10 -7.81 -20.83
N SER A 246 2.19 -7.63 -20.09
CA SER A 246 2.27 -6.58 -19.06
C SER A 246 2.32 -5.17 -19.66
N ILE A 247 2.97 -4.99 -20.80
CA ILE A 247 2.98 -3.71 -21.55
C ILE A 247 1.56 -3.38 -22.02
N LYS A 248 0.85 -4.33 -22.63
CA LYS A 248 -0.53 -4.14 -23.11
C LYS A 248 -1.51 -3.82 -22.01
N LEU A 249 -1.37 -4.47 -20.84
CA LEU A 249 -2.23 -4.22 -19.68
C LEU A 249 -2.22 -2.75 -19.24
N VAL A 250 -1.09 -2.05 -19.37
CA VAL A 250 -0.98 -0.62 -19.04
C VAL A 250 -1.97 0.22 -19.85
N GLU A 251 -2.14 -0.09 -21.13
CA GLU A 251 -3.07 0.62 -22.01
C GLU A 251 -4.52 0.17 -21.76
N GLU A 252 -4.78 -1.11 -21.68
CA GLU A 252 -6.11 -1.69 -21.50
C GLU A 252 -6.76 -1.27 -20.19
N CYS A 253 -6.00 -1.27 -19.09
CA CYS A 253 -6.47 -0.71 -17.82
C CYS A 253 -6.42 0.83 -17.77
N GLY A 254 -5.81 1.51 -18.75
CA GLY A 254 -5.61 2.96 -18.75
C GLY A 254 -4.84 3.45 -17.52
N LEU A 255 -3.75 2.75 -17.19
CA LEU A 255 -2.94 3.08 -16.02
C LEU A 255 -2.18 4.40 -16.22
N THR A 256 -2.15 5.22 -15.18
CA THR A 256 -1.48 6.54 -15.19
C THR A 256 -0.21 6.53 -14.35
N TRP A 257 -0.24 5.87 -13.19
CA TRP A 257 0.83 5.89 -12.19
C TRP A 257 1.40 4.49 -12.03
N LEU A 258 2.58 4.24 -12.60
CA LEU A 258 3.22 2.93 -12.55
C LEU A 258 4.34 2.90 -11.52
N HIS A 259 4.30 1.93 -10.64
CA HIS A 259 5.40 1.54 -9.77
C HIS A 259 6.01 0.24 -10.30
N ILE A 260 7.21 0.33 -10.86
CA ILE A 260 7.87 -0.80 -11.52
C ILE A 260 8.98 -1.34 -10.64
N PHE A 261 8.84 -2.60 -10.26
CA PHE A 261 9.79 -3.35 -9.47
C PHE A 261 10.51 -4.37 -10.33
N PRO A 262 11.85 -4.28 -10.49
CA PRO A 262 12.60 -5.41 -11.02
C PRO A 262 12.46 -6.57 -10.02
N TYR A 263 12.21 -7.78 -10.51
CA TYR A 263 12.14 -8.94 -9.64
C TYR A 263 13.44 -9.07 -8.84
N SER A 264 13.31 -9.28 -7.55
CA SER A 264 14.41 -9.51 -6.62
C SER A 264 14.20 -10.84 -5.91
N LYS A 265 15.11 -11.78 -6.13
CA LYS A 265 15.11 -13.07 -5.44
C LYS A 265 15.11 -12.87 -3.93
N ARG A 266 14.20 -13.55 -3.23
CA ARG A 266 14.12 -13.58 -1.77
C ARG A 266 14.28 -15.01 -1.30
N ASP A 267 15.33 -15.29 -0.57
CA ASP A 267 15.60 -16.62 -0.06
C ASP A 267 14.43 -17.12 0.81
N GLY A 268 14.17 -18.42 0.76
CA GLY A 268 13.03 -19.03 1.42
C GLY A 268 11.71 -18.99 0.63
N THR A 269 11.58 -18.12 -0.38
CA THR A 269 10.36 -18.03 -1.19
C THR A 269 10.30 -19.12 -2.28
N PRO A 270 9.08 -19.58 -2.67
CA PRO A 270 8.95 -20.50 -3.80
C PRO A 270 9.53 -19.95 -5.11
N ALA A 271 9.35 -18.66 -5.41
CA ALA A 271 9.88 -18.03 -6.62
C ALA A 271 11.42 -18.05 -6.69
N ALA A 272 12.10 -18.04 -5.54
CA ALA A 272 13.56 -18.14 -5.50
C ALA A 272 14.10 -19.48 -6.01
N ARG A 273 13.26 -20.52 -6.03
CA ARG A 273 13.59 -21.87 -6.52
C ARG A 273 13.21 -22.13 -7.97
N MET A 274 12.46 -21.20 -8.58
CA MET A 274 12.09 -21.28 -10.01
C MET A 274 13.30 -20.91 -10.90
N PRO A 275 13.31 -21.30 -12.18
CA PRO A 275 14.31 -20.85 -13.13
C PRO A 275 14.36 -19.33 -13.22
N GLN A 276 15.49 -18.75 -12.84
CA GLN A 276 15.70 -17.30 -12.82
C GLN A 276 16.00 -16.74 -14.21
N ILE A 277 15.64 -15.48 -14.43
CA ILE A 277 15.94 -14.73 -15.64
C ILE A 277 17.27 -13.98 -15.45
N ASP A 278 18.02 -13.79 -16.53
CA ASP A 278 19.25 -12.99 -16.50
C ASP A 278 18.97 -11.56 -15.99
N GLY A 279 19.78 -11.10 -15.06
CA GLY A 279 19.61 -9.79 -14.42
C GLY A 279 19.60 -8.62 -15.42
N ARG A 280 20.29 -8.75 -16.57
CA ARG A 280 20.29 -7.72 -17.62
C ARG A 280 18.92 -7.64 -18.28
N ILE A 281 18.24 -8.78 -18.51
CA ILE A 281 16.88 -8.84 -19.05
C ILE A 281 15.90 -8.20 -18.04
N ILE A 282 15.99 -8.56 -16.75
CA ILE A 282 15.16 -7.98 -15.69
C ILE A 282 15.29 -6.46 -15.69
N LYS A 283 16.52 -5.95 -15.72
CA LYS A 283 16.81 -4.51 -15.74
C LYS A 283 16.23 -3.83 -16.98
N SER A 284 16.44 -4.40 -18.16
CA SER A 284 15.95 -3.87 -19.43
C SER A 284 14.41 -3.80 -19.45
N ARG A 285 13.71 -4.86 -19.02
CA ARG A 285 12.25 -4.89 -18.93
C ARG A 285 11.72 -3.85 -17.94
N ALA A 286 12.35 -3.71 -16.78
CA ALA A 286 11.97 -2.68 -15.81
C ALA A 286 12.16 -1.26 -16.36
N GLU A 287 13.22 -1.00 -17.13
CA GLU A 287 13.46 0.28 -17.78
C GLU A 287 12.42 0.59 -18.86
N LEU A 288 12.03 -0.40 -19.67
CA LEU A 288 10.97 -0.27 -20.67
C LEU A 288 9.63 0.11 -20.03
N LEU A 289 9.20 -0.60 -18.98
CA LEU A 289 7.97 -0.28 -18.25
C LEU A 289 8.03 1.08 -17.58
N ARG A 290 9.17 1.49 -17.00
CA ARG A 290 9.35 2.84 -16.43
C ARG A 290 9.26 3.93 -17.50
N SER A 291 9.80 3.67 -18.69
CA SER A 291 9.71 4.58 -19.82
C SER A 291 8.27 4.73 -20.30
N LEU A 292 7.53 3.61 -20.40
CA LEU A 292 6.10 3.61 -20.68
C LEU A 292 5.33 4.39 -19.59
N GLY A 293 5.63 4.16 -18.30
CA GLY A 293 5.03 4.89 -17.19
C GLY A 293 5.24 6.41 -17.28
N LYS A 294 6.45 6.85 -17.65
CA LYS A 294 6.71 8.28 -17.92
C LYS A 294 5.86 8.82 -19.06
N LYS A 295 5.69 8.05 -20.14
CA LYS A 295 4.90 8.43 -21.32
C LYS A 295 3.42 8.59 -20.97
N VAL A 296 2.80 7.59 -20.32
CA VAL A 296 1.38 7.63 -19.96
C VAL A 296 1.09 8.73 -18.93
N ARG A 297 1.97 8.91 -17.92
CA ARG A 297 1.88 10.02 -16.98
C ARG A 297 1.96 11.38 -17.69
N SER A 298 2.90 11.55 -18.61
CA SER A 298 3.05 12.80 -19.36
C SER A 298 1.82 13.09 -20.21
N LYS A 299 1.24 12.08 -20.85
CA LYS A 299 -0.02 12.20 -21.60
C LYS A 299 -1.14 12.70 -20.68
N HIS A 300 -1.35 12.01 -19.54
CA HIS A 300 -2.37 12.42 -18.56
C HIS A 300 -2.18 13.87 -18.10
N LEU A 301 -0.96 14.26 -17.74
CA LEU A 301 -0.69 15.63 -17.27
C LEU A 301 -0.97 16.68 -18.35
N LYS A 302 -0.66 16.40 -19.60
CA LYS A 302 -1.01 17.29 -20.73
C LYS A 302 -2.52 17.48 -20.88
N GLU A 303 -3.30 16.42 -20.66
CA GLU A 303 -4.77 16.46 -20.71
C GLU A 303 -5.38 17.27 -19.55
N GLN A 304 -4.62 17.54 -18.48
CA GLN A 304 -5.07 18.37 -17.36
C GLN A 304 -4.87 19.89 -17.61
N ILE A 305 -4.10 20.28 -18.63
CA ILE A 305 -3.84 21.69 -18.95
C ILE A 305 -5.18 22.38 -19.30
N GLY A 306 -5.44 23.51 -18.66
CA GLY A 306 -6.68 24.28 -18.82
C GLY A 306 -7.85 23.79 -17.96
N ARG A 307 -7.70 22.67 -17.23
CA ARG A 307 -8.74 22.19 -16.30
C ARG A 307 -8.55 22.81 -14.90
N LYS A 308 -9.65 22.88 -14.14
CA LYS A 308 -9.63 23.32 -12.75
C LYS A 308 -9.53 22.11 -11.83
N HIS A 309 -8.63 22.18 -10.85
CA HIS A 309 -8.42 21.13 -9.86
C HIS A 309 -8.46 21.69 -8.45
N LYS A 310 -9.00 20.91 -7.52
CA LYS A 310 -8.82 21.15 -6.09
C LYS A 310 -7.48 20.54 -5.69
N VAL A 311 -6.61 21.33 -5.09
CA VAL A 311 -5.26 20.93 -4.71
C VAL A 311 -5.14 20.93 -3.19
N LEU A 312 -4.69 19.82 -2.61
CA LEU A 312 -4.25 19.77 -1.22
C LEU A 312 -2.79 20.23 -1.15
N MET A 313 -2.55 21.34 -0.46
CA MET A 313 -1.20 21.86 -0.27
C MET A 313 -0.43 20.98 0.75
N GLU A 314 0.76 20.55 0.36
CA GLU A 314 1.71 19.79 1.19
C GLU A 314 2.84 20.68 1.72
N SER A 315 3.09 21.78 1.03
CA SER A 315 3.95 22.90 1.44
C SER A 315 3.43 24.19 0.82
N SER A 316 4.09 25.33 1.06
CA SER A 316 3.71 26.61 0.47
C SER A 316 3.75 26.65 -1.07
N VAL A 317 4.50 25.75 -1.71
CA VAL A 317 4.68 25.72 -3.18
C VAL A 317 4.32 24.38 -3.83
N LEU A 318 4.02 23.36 -3.05
CA LEU A 318 3.75 22.01 -3.54
C LEU A 318 2.40 21.52 -3.03
N GLY A 319 1.62 20.92 -3.93
CA GLY A 319 0.37 20.25 -3.55
C GLY A 319 0.03 19.10 -4.48
N ARG A 320 -1.08 18.41 -4.19
CA ARG A 320 -1.59 17.31 -5.01
C ARG A 320 -3.07 17.46 -5.32
N THR A 321 -3.41 17.14 -6.57
CA THR A 321 -4.81 17.06 -7.01
C THR A 321 -5.54 15.90 -6.37
N GLU A 322 -6.84 15.82 -6.60
CA GLU A 322 -7.68 14.67 -6.17
C GLU A 322 -7.21 13.37 -6.85
N GLN A 323 -6.72 13.43 -8.10
CA GLN A 323 -6.15 12.32 -8.87
C GLN A 323 -4.68 12.03 -8.55
N PHE A 324 -4.15 12.64 -7.48
CA PHE A 324 -2.79 12.48 -6.99
C PHE A 324 -1.68 13.07 -7.87
N ALA A 325 -2.02 13.88 -8.86
CA ALA A 325 -1.03 14.61 -9.65
C ALA A 325 -0.36 15.70 -8.80
N GLU A 326 0.96 15.80 -8.91
CA GLU A 326 1.76 16.82 -8.26
C GLU A 326 1.58 18.17 -8.97
N VAL A 327 1.43 19.22 -8.19
CA VAL A 327 1.28 20.61 -8.66
C VAL A 327 2.31 21.49 -7.96
N LEU A 328 3.17 22.13 -8.76
CA LEU A 328 4.12 23.14 -8.29
C LEU A 328 3.57 24.52 -8.58
N PHE A 329 3.62 25.39 -7.60
CA PHE A 329 3.23 26.79 -7.72
C PHE A 329 4.47 27.67 -7.81
N SER A 330 4.45 28.61 -8.74
CA SER A 330 5.55 29.57 -8.94
C SER A 330 5.71 30.59 -7.80
N SER A 331 4.70 30.74 -6.96
CA SER A 331 4.72 31.59 -5.77
C SER A 331 4.07 30.85 -4.58
N PRO A 332 4.52 31.12 -3.34
CA PRO A 332 3.91 30.55 -2.15
C PRO A 332 2.40 30.79 -2.09
N LYS A 333 1.67 29.76 -1.66
CA LYS A 333 0.23 29.80 -1.35
C LYS A 333 0.02 29.66 0.15
N GLN A 334 -0.97 30.37 0.66
CA GLN A 334 -1.39 30.28 2.06
C GLN A 334 -2.27 29.05 2.27
#